data_5cf1a055c522b7a8034f01df4ee44d0c
#
_entry.id   5cf1a055c522b7a8034f01df4ee44d0c
#
_cell.length_a   1.000
_cell.length_b   1.000
_cell.length_c   1.000
_cell.angle_alpha   90.00
_cell.angle_beta   90.00
_cell.angle_gamma   90.00
#
_symmetry.space_group_name_H-M   'P 1'
#
loop_
_entity.id
_entity.type
_entity.pdbx_description
1 polymer ?
#
loop_
_entity_poly.entity_id
_entity_poly.type
_entity_poly.pdbx_seq_one_letter_code
_entity_poly.pdbx_strand_id
1 'polypeptide(L)'
;MIALQIVSDLHLESPIAYDIFEITPKAPYLALLGDIGYLVQHEAEYVEFLKRQLSNFRIVFLVLGNHEPWHSTWDKCLQIARRWERELNENGGKQAGSGELVVLDRDRYEIKGPAGDTVIVLGCTLFSRVPSEAAEAVSFGVNDFYHTAGWDVEQHNEAFERDLAWLNAEVAALEDAGRAVVVLTHYSPTIDERTADPRHRTSVIGSGFATDLSTAACWRSRDVKLWAFGHTHFNCDFTDAGTGKRVVTNQRGYYFSQSEGFIDKVVEI
;
A
#
# COMPACT_ATOMS: atom_id res chain seq x y z
N MET A 1 -1.21 3.06 22.68
CA MET A 1 -1.22 3.85 21.43
C MET A 1 -0.11 3.34 20.53
N ILE A 2 -0.42 2.98 19.30
CA ILE A 2 0.49 2.42 18.30
C ILE A 2 0.74 3.51 17.26
N ALA A 3 2.01 3.86 17.03
CA ALA A 3 2.41 4.86 16.06
C ALA A 3 2.96 4.18 14.79
N LEU A 4 2.41 4.52 13.64
CA LEU A 4 2.76 4.00 12.32
C LEU A 4 3.20 5.13 11.40
N GLN A 5 4.41 5.05 10.84
CA GLN A 5 4.89 5.96 9.81
C GLN A 5 4.46 5.44 8.44
N ILE A 6 3.93 6.32 7.60
CA ILE A 6 3.37 5.95 6.29
C ILE A 6 4.22 6.61 5.20
N VAL A 7 4.60 5.82 4.21
CA VAL A 7 5.34 6.25 3.02
C VAL A 7 4.87 5.46 1.82
N SER A 8 4.73 6.11 0.68
CA SER A 8 4.26 5.50 -0.57
C SER A 8 4.82 6.23 -1.79
N ASP A 9 4.77 5.57 -2.95
CA ASP A 9 5.05 6.16 -4.27
C ASP A 9 6.42 6.88 -4.31
N LEU A 10 7.46 6.19 -3.84
CA LEU A 10 8.82 6.74 -3.80
C LEU A 10 9.47 6.78 -5.18
N HIS A 11 9.11 5.83 -6.06
CA HIS A 11 9.64 5.72 -7.42
C HIS A 11 11.16 5.81 -7.47
N LEU A 12 11.84 5.00 -6.64
CA LEU A 12 13.30 4.96 -6.55
C LEU A 12 13.97 4.31 -7.76
N GLU A 13 13.20 3.86 -8.72
CA GLU A 13 13.65 3.33 -10.00
C GLU A 13 14.01 4.41 -11.03
N SER A 14 13.48 5.64 -10.88
CA SER A 14 13.67 6.68 -11.92
C SER A 14 13.74 8.10 -11.33
N PRO A 15 14.97 8.63 -11.16
CA PRO A 15 16.29 8.00 -11.30
C PRO A 15 16.52 6.97 -10.19
N ILE A 16 17.42 6.01 -10.44
CA ILE A 16 17.80 5.02 -9.43
C ILE A 16 18.35 5.74 -8.20
N ALA A 17 17.68 5.55 -7.06
CA ALA A 17 17.93 6.31 -5.84
C ALA A 17 17.76 5.46 -4.56
N TYR A 18 17.72 4.13 -4.68
CA TYR A 18 17.52 3.24 -3.52
C TYR A 18 18.60 3.41 -2.46
N ASP A 19 19.83 3.73 -2.84
CA ASP A 19 20.98 3.88 -1.94
C ASP A 19 21.05 5.25 -1.25
N ILE A 20 20.47 6.29 -1.86
CA ILE A 20 20.56 7.67 -1.38
C ILE A 20 19.27 8.17 -0.71
N PHE A 21 18.14 7.53 -0.97
CA PHE A 21 16.88 7.95 -0.36
C PHE A 21 16.80 7.47 1.09
N GLU A 22 16.58 8.40 2.00
CA GLU A 22 16.51 8.15 3.44
C GLU A 22 15.10 8.39 3.98
N ILE A 23 14.61 7.46 4.80
CA ILE A 23 13.42 7.63 5.63
C ILE A 23 13.88 7.87 7.07
N THR A 24 13.66 9.07 7.58
CA THR A 24 13.95 9.40 8.97
C THR A 24 12.94 8.70 9.88
N PRO A 25 13.36 7.83 10.81
CA PRO A 25 12.42 7.13 11.68
C PRO A 25 11.73 8.09 12.64
N LYS A 26 10.39 8.09 12.65
CA LYS A 26 9.54 8.89 13.54
C LYS A 26 8.57 8.02 14.36
N ALA A 27 8.48 6.73 14.04
CA ALA A 27 7.61 5.75 14.68
C ALA A 27 8.31 4.39 14.72
N PRO A 28 7.89 3.46 15.59
CA PRO A 28 8.48 2.11 15.62
C PRO A 28 8.09 1.23 14.43
N TYR A 29 7.03 1.56 13.72
CA TYR A 29 6.48 0.79 12.60
C TYR A 29 6.45 1.64 11.34
N LEU A 30 6.83 1.05 10.20
CA LEU A 30 6.82 1.67 8.89
C LEU A 30 5.85 0.93 7.97
N ALA A 31 4.98 1.64 7.28
CA ALA A 31 4.17 1.12 6.17
C ALA A 31 4.69 1.70 4.85
N LEU A 32 5.19 0.83 3.98
CA LEU A 32 5.54 1.10 2.59
C LEU A 32 4.36 0.64 1.73
N LEU A 33 3.60 1.59 1.18
CA LEU A 33 2.32 1.32 0.53
C LEU A 33 2.42 1.24 -0.99
N GLY A 34 3.47 0.59 -1.48
CA GLY A 34 3.68 0.32 -2.90
C GLY A 34 4.38 1.44 -3.66
N ASP A 35 4.77 1.12 -4.89
CA ASP A 35 5.49 1.99 -5.80
C ASP A 35 6.78 2.55 -5.18
N ILE A 36 7.47 1.68 -4.43
CA ILE A 36 8.80 1.99 -3.91
C ILE A 36 9.81 1.94 -5.06
N GLY A 37 9.59 1.02 -6.01
CA GLY A 37 10.37 0.89 -7.22
C GLY A 37 10.18 -0.44 -7.94
N TYR A 38 11.02 -0.73 -8.94
CA TYR A 38 10.98 -1.99 -9.69
C TYR A 38 11.60 -3.13 -8.90
N LEU A 39 10.75 -3.98 -8.30
CA LEU A 39 11.21 -5.02 -7.38
C LEU A 39 12.04 -6.09 -8.09
N VAL A 40 11.63 -6.51 -9.29
CA VAL A 40 12.30 -7.59 -10.01
C VAL A 40 13.54 -7.09 -10.73
N GLN A 41 13.46 -5.94 -11.38
CA GLN A 41 14.57 -5.41 -12.18
C GLN A 41 15.70 -4.87 -11.31
N HIS A 42 15.37 -4.26 -10.16
CA HIS A 42 16.32 -3.66 -9.23
C HIS A 42 16.37 -4.45 -7.90
N GLU A 43 16.33 -5.78 -8.01
CA GLU A 43 16.21 -6.67 -6.85
C GLU A 43 17.26 -6.43 -5.78
N ALA A 44 18.52 -6.25 -6.18
CA ALA A 44 19.63 -6.06 -5.26
C ALA A 44 19.54 -4.72 -4.53
N GLU A 45 19.25 -3.65 -5.24
CA GLU A 45 19.12 -2.30 -4.70
C GLU A 45 17.90 -2.18 -3.79
N TYR A 46 16.78 -2.76 -4.20
CA TYR A 46 15.53 -2.73 -3.44
C TYR A 46 15.67 -3.48 -2.11
N VAL A 47 16.26 -4.69 -2.11
CA VAL A 47 16.47 -5.45 -0.88
C VAL A 47 17.44 -4.75 0.08
N GLU A 48 18.48 -4.07 -0.42
CA GLU A 48 19.38 -3.28 0.42
C GLU A 48 18.66 -2.04 1.01
N PHE A 49 17.76 -1.41 0.25
CA PHE A 49 16.89 -0.37 0.80
C PHE A 49 16.04 -0.92 1.95
N LEU A 50 15.38 -2.08 1.79
CA LEU A 50 14.59 -2.71 2.86
C LEU A 50 15.44 -3.05 4.10
N LYS A 51 16.66 -3.57 3.93
CA LYS A 51 17.57 -3.85 5.05
C LYS A 51 17.88 -2.61 5.88
N ARG A 52 18.08 -1.46 5.22
CA ARG A 52 18.27 -0.20 5.95
C ARG A 52 17.02 0.19 6.75
N GLN A 53 15.80 -0.01 6.18
CA GLN A 53 14.59 0.26 6.94
C GLN A 53 14.45 -0.70 8.13
N LEU A 54 14.76 -1.97 7.96
CA LEU A 54 14.72 -2.97 9.04
C LEU A 54 15.73 -2.69 10.16
N SER A 55 16.80 -1.97 9.90
CA SER A 55 17.71 -1.52 10.97
C SER A 55 17.15 -0.35 11.79
N ASN A 56 16.14 0.35 11.28
CA ASN A 56 15.57 1.57 11.87
C ASN A 56 14.16 1.38 12.47
N PHE A 57 13.42 0.36 12.01
CA PHE A 57 12.04 0.12 12.40
C PHE A 57 11.88 -1.29 12.97
N ARG A 58 10.97 -1.46 13.94
CA ARG A 58 10.65 -2.78 14.53
C ARG A 58 9.93 -3.68 13.54
N ILE A 59 9.03 -3.10 12.75
CA ILE A 59 8.29 -3.79 11.69
C ILE A 59 8.23 -2.86 10.49
N VAL A 60 8.51 -3.43 9.31
CA VAL A 60 8.29 -2.81 8.01
C VAL A 60 7.20 -3.59 7.30
N PHE A 61 6.03 -2.99 7.15
CA PHE A 61 4.95 -3.51 6.31
C PHE A 61 5.21 -3.11 4.86
N LEU A 62 5.17 -4.07 3.96
CA LEU A 62 5.32 -3.85 2.53
C LEU A 62 4.07 -4.29 1.79
N VAL A 63 3.33 -3.34 1.25
CA VAL A 63 2.30 -3.56 0.24
C VAL A 63 2.95 -3.37 -1.13
N LEU A 64 2.65 -4.24 -2.09
CA LEU A 64 3.13 -4.08 -3.46
C LEU A 64 2.21 -3.13 -4.22
N GLY A 65 2.80 -2.19 -4.95
CA GLY A 65 2.10 -1.33 -5.89
C GLY A 65 2.18 -1.86 -7.33
N ASN A 66 1.73 -1.07 -8.28
CA ASN A 66 1.71 -1.46 -9.68
C ASN A 66 3.08 -1.38 -10.37
N HIS A 67 4.04 -0.59 -9.84
CA HIS A 67 5.39 -0.50 -10.39
C HIS A 67 6.30 -1.66 -9.98
N GLU A 68 6.06 -2.31 -8.84
CA GLU A 68 6.89 -3.44 -8.38
C GLU A 68 7.02 -4.57 -9.43
N PRO A 69 5.95 -4.99 -10.15
CA PRO A 69 6.04 -6.04 -11.17
C PRO A 69 6.49 -5.57 -12.56
N TRP A 70 6.70 -4.26 -12.80
CA TRP A 70 7.11 -3.76 -14.11
C TRP A 70 8.37 -4.46 -14.61
N HIS A 71 8.42 -4.70 -15.92
CA HIS A 71 9.45 -5.49 -16.64
C HIS A 71 9.50 -6.96 -16.22
N SER A 72 8.42 -7.46 -15.57
CA SER A 72 8.27 -8.86 -15.13
C SER A 72 6.79 -9.26 -15.05
N THR A 73 6.45 -10.18 -14.15
CA THR A 73 5.09 -10.62 -13.86
C THR A 73 4.75 -10.44 -12.39
N TRP A 74 3.46 -10.33 -12.07
CA TRP A 74 2.97 -10.29 -10.68
C TRP A 74 3.43 -11.50 -9.86
N ASP A 75 3.32 -12.70 -10.43
CA ASP A 75 3.71 -13.93 -9.74
C ASP A 75 5.18 -13.94 -9.33
N LYS A 76 6.07 -13.51 -10.24
CA LYS A 76 7.51 -13.43 -9.95
C LYS A 76 7.80 -12.35 -8.91
N CYS A 77 7.14 -11.21 -9.01
CA CYS A 77 7.27 -10.13 -8.04
C CYS A 77 6.90 -10.62 -6.63
N LEU A 78 5.73 -11.24 -6.48
CA LEU A 78 5.26 -11.77 -5.20
C LEU A 78 6.17 -12.90 -4.67
N GLN A 79 6.65 -13.81 -5.53
CA GLN A 79 7.60 -14.85 -5.13
C GLN A 79 8.88 -14.26 -4.54
N ILE A 80 9.42 -13.19 -5.14
CA ILE A 80 10.63 -12.51 -4.65
C ILE A 80 10.34 -11.81 -3.31
N ALA A 81 9.25 -11.07 -3.20
CA ALA A 81 8.86 -10.38 -1.97
C ALA A 81 8.71 -11.38 -0.79
N ARG A 82 8.04 -12.51 -1.03
CA ARG A 82 7.89 -13.59 -0.03
C ARG A 82 9.21 -14.29 0.31
N ARG A 83 10.12 -14.40 -0.65
CA ARG A 83 11.48 -14.90 -0.37
C ARG A 83 12.22 -13.94 0.55
N TRP A 84 12.19 -12.63 0.28
CA TRP A 84 12.81 -11.62 1.14
C TRP A 84 12.22 -11.62 2.55
N GLU A 85 10.90 -11.73 2.69
CA GLU A 85 10.25 -11.84 3.99
C GLU A 85 10.85 -12.98 4.83
N ARG A 86 10.98 -14.18 4.23
CA ARG A 86 11.60 -15.33 4.92
C ARG A 86 13.08 -15.10 5.23
N GLU A 87 13.88 -14.73 4.22
CA GLU A 87 15.33 -14.61 4.34
C GLU A 87 15.75 -13.49 5.30
N LEU A 88 15.07 -12.33 5.26
CA LEU A 88 15.40 -11.20 6.12
C LEU A 88 14.96 -11.45 7.56
N ASN A 89 13.83 -12.09 7.78
CA ASN A 89 13.36 -12.42 9.12
C ASN A 89 14.20 -13.54 9.76
N GLU A 90 14.62 -14.57 9.00
CA GLU A 90 15.48 -15.65 9.48
C GLU A 90 16.89 -15.15 9.81
N ASN A 91 17.47 -14.34 8.94
CA ASN A 91 18.83 -13.81 9.10
C ASN A 91 18.89 -12.60 10.04
N GLY A 92 17.87 -11.73 10.01
CA GLY A 92 17.73 -10.56 10.87
C GLY A 92 17.50 -10.94 12.34
N GLY A 93 16.74 -11.99 12.62
CA GLY A 93 16.53 -12.52 13.97
C GLY A 93 17.81 -13.04 14.67
N LYS A 94 18.91 -13.21 13.91
CA LYS A 94 20.24 -13.56 14.45
C LYS A 94 21.11 -12.33 14.75
N GLN A 95 20.80 -11.17 14.19
CA GLN A 95 21.43 -9.90 14.54
C GLN A 95 20.52 -9.16 15.51
N ALA A 96 20.89 -9.09 16.78
CA ALA A 96 20.14 -8.38 17.79
C ALA A 96 19.88 -6.93 17.33
N GLY A 97 18.61 -6.58 17.14
CA GLY A 97 18.18 -5.22 16.78
C GLY A 97 17.68 -5.04 15.34
N SER A 98 17.62 -6.08 14.51
CA SER A 98 16.95 -6.01 13.21
C SER A 98 15.41 -6.11 13.37
N GLY A 99 14.66 -5.30 12.60
CA GLY A 99 13.20 -5.36 12.54
C GLY A 99 12.68 -6.55 11.73
N GLU A 100 11.36 -6.70 11.70
CA GLU A 100 10.64 -7.73 10.96
C GLU A 100 10.07 -7.15 9.65
N LEU A 101 10.28 -7.83 8.52
CA LEU A 101 9.60 -7.53 7.26
C LEU A 101 8.29 -8.31 7.21
N VAL A 102 7.19 -7.62 6.91
CA VAL A 102 5.87 -8.23 6.71
C VAL A 102 5.36 -7.80 5.34
N VAL A 103 5.32 -8.74 4.40
CA VAL A 103 4.74 -8.52 3.07
C VAL A 103 3.23 -8.71 3.17
N LEU A 104 2.48 -7.72 2.74
CA LEU A 104 1.02 -7.71 2.82
C LEU A 104 0.41 -7.93 1.42
N ASP A 105 0.07 -9.18 1.10
CA ASP A 105 -0.70 -9.58 -0.06
C ASP A 105 -1.89 -10.46 0.38
N ARG A 106 -2.98 -9.82 0.78
CA ARG A 106 -4.11 -10.43 1.50
C ARG A 106 -3.64 -11.09 2.80
N ASP A 107 -2.91 -10.30 3.60
CA ASP A 107 -2.36 -10.74 4.88
C ASP A 107 -2.88 -9.90 6.04
N ARG A 108 -2.94 -10.58 7.17
CA ARG A 108 -3.28 -10.01 8.47
C ARG A 108 -2.08 -10.09 9.41
N TYR A 109 -1.82 -8.99 10.12
CA TYR A 109 -0.81 -8.93 11.16
C TYR A 109 -1.39 -8.33 12.45
N GLU A 110 -0.95 -8.82 13.60
CA GLU A 110 -1.38 -8.31 14.91
C GLU A 110 -0.25 -7.55 15.60
N ILE A 111 -0.44 -6.25 15.82
CA ILE A 111 0.46 -5.45 16.63
C ILE A 111 -0.07 -5.43 18.06
N LYS A 112 0.76 -5.86 19.02
CA LYS A 112 0.47 -5.74 20.45
C LYS A 112 1.09 -4.45 20.99
N GLY A 113 0.24 -3.56 21.44
CA GLY A 113 0.66 -2.31 22.06
C GLY A 113 1.16 -2.50 23.49
N PRO A 114 1.90 -1.51 24.03
CA PRO A 114 2.49 -1.59 25.35
C PRO A 114 1.46 -1.66 26.50
N ALA A 115 0.24 -1.21 26.28
CA ALA A 115 -0.87 -1.28 27.25
C ALA A 115 -1.70 -2.56 27.16
N GLY A 116 -1.29 -3.52 26.31
CA GLY A 116 -2.04 -4.76 26.05
C GLY A 116 -3.15 -4.60 25.00
N ASP A 117 -3.30 -3.41 24.43
CA ASP A 117 -4.13 -3.13 23.27
C ASP A 117 -3.62 -3.89 22.05
N THR A 118 -4.53 -4.32 21.18
CA THR A 118 -4.19 -5.03 19.94
C THR A 118 -4.76 -4.26 18.77
N VAL A 119 -3.91 -3.98 17.79
CA VAL A 119 -4.31 -3.42 16.50
C VAL A 119 -4.11 -4.49 15.43
N ILE A 120 -5.14 -4.70 14.62
CA ILE A 120 -5.08 -5.60 13.48
C ILE A 120 -4.72 -4.78 12.24
N VAL A 121 -3.67 -5.18 11.56
CA VAL A 121 -3.28 -4.64 10.25
C VAL A 121 -3.72 -5.62 9.18
N LEU A 122 -4.51 -5.15 8.24
CA LEU A 122 -4.92 -5.87 7.03
C LEU A 122 -4.28 -5.17 5.83
N GLY A 123 -3.70 -5.92 4.90
CA GLY A 123 -3.11 -5.29 3.73
C GLY A 123 -3.16 -6.13 2.46
N CYS A 124 -3.33 -5.44 1.34
CA CYS A 124 -3.29 -5.96 -0.02
C CYS A 124 -3.04 -4.80 -1.00
N THR A 125 -2.74 -5.11 -2.26
CA THR A 125 -2.63 -4.09 -3.32
C THR A 125 -3.96 -3.40 -3.55
N LEU A 126 -5.08 -4.10 -3.44
CA LEU A 126 -6.47 -3.75 -3.68
C LEU A 126 -6.82 -3.64 -5.16
N PHE A 127 -5.93 -3.07 -5.99
CA PHE A 127 -6.25 -2.72 -7.37
C PHE A 127 -7.49 -1.79 -7.47
N SER A 128 -8.09 -1.71 -8.65
CA SER A 128 -9.30 -0.93 -8.87
C SER A 128 -10.26 -1.64 -9.80
N ARG A 129 -11.55 -1.32 -9.72
CA ARG A 129 -12.55 -1.86 -10.63
C ARG A 129 -12.64 -1.00 -11.87
N VAL A 130 -12.24 -1.56 -13.00
CA VAL A 130 -12.39 -0.93 -14.31
C VAL A 130 -13.69 -1.42 -14.94
N PRO A 131 -14.72 -0.57 -15.10
CA PRO A 131 -15.97 -0.97 -15.73
C PRO A 131 -15.78 -1.16 -17.24
N SER A 132 -16.64 -1.96 -17.85
CA SER A 132 -16.51 -2.35 -19.28
C SER A 132 -16.46 -1.17 -20.24
N GLU A 133 -17.19 -0.11 -19.95
CA GLU A 133 -17.21 1.13 -20.74
C GLU A 133 -15.92 1.94 -20.68
N ALA A 134 -15.11 1.75 -19.64
CA ALA A 134 -13.82 2.41 -19.50
C ALA A 134 -12.63 1.49 -19.89
N ALA A 135 -12.87 0.21 -20.11
CA ALA A 135 -11.81 -0.81 -20.28
C ALA A 135 -10.84 -0.46 -21.42
N GLU A 136 -11.33 0.00 -22.56
CA GLU A 136 -10.49 0.40 -23.69
C GLU A 136 -9.61 1.60 -23.32
N ALA A 137 -10.21 2.66 -22.77
CA ALA A 137 -9.47 3.88 -22.39
C ALA A 137 -8.40 3.57 -21.32
N VAL A 138 -8.75 2.76 -20.32
CA VAL A 138 -7.83 2.35 -19.24
C VAL A 138 -6.72 1.46 -19.81
N SER A 139 -7.03 0.49 -20.66
CA SER A 139 -6.03 -0.39 -21.28
C SER A 139 -4.99 0.38 -22.10
N PHE A 140 -5.37 1.46 -22.75
CA PHE A 140 -4.45 2.30 -23.51
C PHE A 140 -3.80 3.43 -22.70
N GLY A 141 -4.42 3.85 -21.61
CA GLY A 141 -4.00 5.02 -20.83
C GLY A 141 -3.18 4.70 -19.59
N VAL A 142 -3.18 3.44 -19.12
CA VAL A 142 -2.45 3.01 -17.93
C VAL A 142 -1.25 2.17 -18.32
N ASN A 143 -0.08 2.58 -17.85
CA ASN A 143 1.20 2.00 -18.27
C ASN A 143 1.41 0.54 -17.80
N ASP A 144 0.72 0.11 -16.76
CA ASP A 144 0.85 -1.23 -16.18
C ASP A 144 0.63 -2.34 -17.21
N PHE A 145 -0.34 -2.14 -18.10
CA PHE A 145 -0.70 -3.10 -19.15
C PHE A 145 0.35 -3.23 -20.26
N TYR A 146 1.31 -2.30 -20.32
CA TYR A 146 2.45 -2.36 -21.23
C TYR A 146 3.72 -2.88 -20.56
N HIS A 147 3.87 -2.63 -19.26
CA HIS A 147 5.11 -2.90 -18.54
C HIS A 147 5.07 -4.20 -17.73
N THR A 148 3.89 -4.72 -17.41
CA THR A 148 3.73 -5.98 -16.65
C THR A 148 3.31 -7.10 -17.58
N ALA A 149 4.16 -8.10 -17.74
CA ALA A 149 3.90 -9.19 -18.67
C ALA A 149 2.71 -10.06 -18.22
N GLY A 150 1.77 -10.32 -19.14
CA GLY A 150 0.56 -11.10 -18.87
C GLY A 150 -0.46 -10.38 -17.99
N TRP A 151 -0.38 -9.04 -17.92
CA TRP A 151 -1.30 -8.23 -17.15
C TRP A 151 -2.17 -7.39 -18.09
N ASP A 152 -3.47 -7.51 -17.96
CA ASP A 152 -4.46 -6.73 -18.68
C ASP A 152 -5.62 -6.32 -17.77
N VAL A 153 -6.63 -5.66 -18.32
CA VAL A 153 -7.79 -5.17 -17.56
C VAL A 153 -8.59 -6.32 -16.93
N GLU A 154 -8.62 -7.51 -17.53
CA GLU A 154 -9.33 -8.67 -16.99
C GLU A 154 -8.62 -9.19 -15.73
N GLN A 155 -7.30 -9.43 -15.81
CA GLN A 155 -6.49 -9.83 -14.65
C GLN A 155 -6.51 -8.78 -13.54
N HIS A 156 -6.51 -7.48 -13.91
CA HIS A 156 -6.61 -6.38 -12.96
C HIS A 156 -7.94 -6.41 -12.19
N ASN A 157 -9.06 -6.59 -12.90
CA ASN A 157 -10.37 -6.71 -12.27
C ASN A 157 -10.51 -7.97 -11.42
N GLU A 158 -9.98 -9.11 -11.86
CA GLU A 158 -9.97 -10.33 -11.07
C GLU A 158 -9.17 -10.18 -9.77
N ALA A 159 -8.04 -9.47 -9.83
CA ALA A 159 -7.23 -9.19 -8.66
C ALA A 159 -7.98 -8.27 -7.69
N PHE A 160 -8.63 -7.21 -8.18
CA PHE A 160 -9.50 -6.34 -7.38
C PHE A 160 -10.61 -7.13 -6.66
N GLU A 161 -11.33 -7.99 -7.39
CA GLU A 161 -12.43 -8.79 -6.79
C GLU A 161 -11.91 -9.74 -5.69
N ARG A 162 -10.74 -10.35 -5.90
CA ARG A 162 -10.10 -11.22 -4.88
C ARG A 162 -9.71 -10.45 -3.63
N ASP A 163 -9.10 -9.27 -3.80
CA ASP A 163 -8.65 -8.44 -2.69
C ASP A 163 -9.83 -7.88 -1.91
N LEU A 164 -10.86 -7.39 -2.61
CA LEU A 164 -12.07 -6.88 -1.97
C LEU A 164 -12.85 -7.97 -1.21
N ALA A 165 -12.98 -9.16 -1.81
CA ALA A 165 -13.65 -10.28 -1.16
C ALA A 165 -12.92 -10.70 0.11
N TRP A 166 -11.57 -10.76 0.06
CA TRP A 166 -10.75 -11.05 1.23
C TRP A 166 -10.89 -9.98 2.32
N LEU A 167 -10.77 -8.69 1.99
CA LEU A 167 -10.94 -7.59 2.96
C LEU A 167 -12.31 -7.63 3.64
N ASN A 168 -13.38 -7.86 2.87
CA ASN A 168 -14.74 -7.97 3.42
C ASN A 168 -14.85 -9.14 4.39
N ALA A 169 -14.26 -10.30 4.06
CA ALA A 169 -14.28 -11.48 4.91
C ALA A 169 -13.47 -11.28 6.21
N GLU A 170 -12.27 -10.70 6.13
CA GLU A 170 -11.44 -10.43 7.30
C GLU A 170 -12.11 -9.42 8.25
N VAL A 171 -12.66 -8.33 7.72
CA VAL A 171 -13.34 -7.32 8.53
C VAL A 171 -14.58 -7.92 9.18
N ALA A 172 -15.38 -8.72 8.46
CA ALA A 172 -16.56 -9.39 9.05
C ALA A 172 -16.16 -10.38 10.15
N ALA A 173 -15.03 -11.10 10.01
CA ALA A 173 -14.53 -12.02 11.02
C ALA A 173 -14.01 -11.31 12.29
N LEU A 174 -13.74 -10.00 12.21
CA LEU A 174 -13.26 -9.16 13.31
C LEU A 174 -14.38 -8.35 13.96
N GLU A 175 -15.58 -8.35 13.39
CA GLU A 175 -16.72 -7.60 13.89
C GLU A 175 -17.00 -7.98 15.35
N ASP A 176 -17.30 -6.98 16.18
CA ASP A 176 -17.52 -7.12 17.62
C ASP A 176 -16.33 -7.66 18.46
N ALA A 177 -15.15 -7.83 17.88
CA ALA A 177 -13.97 -8.25 18.65
C ALA A 177 -13.37 -7.13 19.51
N GLY A 178 -13.87 -5.90 19.39
CA GLY A 178 -13.39 -4.72 20.13
C GLY A 178 -11.95 -4.33 19.79
N ARG A 179 -11.47 -4.70 18.60
CA ARG A 179 -10.11 -4.42 18.12
C ARG A 179 -10.11 -3.33 17.08
N ALA A 180 -9.14 -2.42 17.17
CA ALA A 180 -8.92 -1.45 16.11
C ALA A 180 -8.32 -2.15 14.88
N VAL A 181 -8.87 -1.88 13.70
CA VAL A 181 -8.38 -2.39 12.41
C VAL A 181 -7.76 -1.23 11.62
N VAL A 182 -6.60 -1.49 11.06
CA VAL A 182 -5.89 -0.63 10.09
C VAL A 182 -5.88 -1.35 8.76
N VAL A 183 -6.30 -0.68 7.71
CA VAL A 183 -6.22 -1.20 6.35
C VAL A 183 -5.15 -0.44 5.58
N LEU A 184 -4.23 -1.18 4.97
CA LEU A 184 -3.11 -0.69 4.18
C LEU A 184 -3.26 -1.21 2.75
N THR A 185 -3.44 -0.29 1.79
CA THR A 185 -3.57 -0.66 0.38
C THR A 185 -2.64 0.20 -0.48
N HIS A 186 -2.43 -0.20 -1.74
CA HIS A 186 -1.80 0.68 -2.69
C HIS A 186 -2.83 1.52 -3.43
N TYR A 187 -3.84 0.89 -4.03
CA TYR A 187 -4.89 1.62 -4.75
C TYR A 187 -5.87 2.33 -3.81
N SER A 188 -6.49 3.41 -4.30
CA SER A 188 -7.46 4.20 -3.54
C SER A 188 -8.79 3.46 -3.38
N PRO A 189 -9.29 3.30 -2.12
CA PRO A 189 -10.60 2.69 -1.85
C PRO A 189 -11.77 3.64 -2.06
N THR A 190 -11.53 4.86 -2.48
CA THR A 190 -12.57 5.91 -2.56
C THR A 190 -12.29 6.86 -3.71
N ILE A 191 -13.37 7.41 -4.25
CA ILE A 191 -13.37 8.47 -5.26
C ILE A 191 -13.68 9.86 -4.68
N ASP A 192 -13.52 10.01 -3.35
CA ASP A 192 -13.68 11.30 -2.67
C ASP A 192 -12.74 12.34 -3.30
N GLU A 193 -13.26 13.53 -3.57
CA GLU A 193 -12.51 14.61 -4.22
C GLU A 193 -11.22 15.01 -3.50
N ARG A 194 -11.11 14.69 -2.20
CA ARG A 194 -9.92 14.95 -1.38
C ARG A 194 -8.78 13.96 -1.60
N THR A 195 -9.01 12.91 -2.39
CA THR A 195 -8.05 11.81 -2.60
C THR A 195 -7.39 11.82 -3.98
N ALA A 196 -7.75 12.74 -4.84
CA ALA A 196 -7.21 12.86 -6.18
C ALA A 196 -7.00 14.32 -6.58
N ASP A 197 -5.97 14.56 -7.40
CA ASP A 197 -5.72 15.89 -7.97
C ASP A 197 -6.98 16.39 -8.71
N PRO A 198 -7.45 17.62 -8.42
CA PRO A 198 -8.56 18.23 -9.13
C PRO A 198 -8.43 18.20 -10.66
N ARG A 199 -7.21 18.22 -11.19
CA ARG A 199 -6.93 18.14 -12.63
C ARG A 199 -7.34 16.80 -13.26
N HIS A 200 -7.44 15.74 -12.47
CA HIS A 200 -7.73 14.37 -12.92
C HIS A 200 -9.16 13.90 -12.62
N ARG A 201 -10.01 14.71 -11.98
CA ARG A 201 -11.37 14.35 -11.57
C ARG A 201 -12.28 13.86 -12.70
N THR A 202 -12.07 14.37 -13.92
CA THR A 202 -12.85 14.00 -15.10
C THR A 202 -12.08 13.07 -16.05
N SER A 203 -11.02 12.46 -15.57
CA SER A 203 -10.21 11.56 -16.39
C SER A 203 -10.97 10.31 -16.78
N VAL A 204 -10.96 9.99 -18.07
CA VAL A 204 -11.61 8.78 -18.62
C VAL A 204 -10.94 7.49 -18.16
N ILE A 205 -9.71 7.59 -17.61
CA ILE A 205 -8.97 6.47 -17.05
C ILE A 205 -9.00 6.45 -15.50
N GLY A 206 -9.81 7.31 -14.88
CA GLY A 206 -9.86 7.45 -13.42
C GLY A 206 -10.19 6.15 -12.68
N SER A 207 -10.99 5.27 -13.31
CA SER A 207 -11.29 3.94 -12.75
C SER A 207 -10.09 2.99 -12.71
N GLY A 208 -8.99 3.30 -13.39
CA GLY A 208 -7.72 2.59 -13.25
C GLY A 208 -6.93 2.96 -11.99
N PHE A 209 -7.41 3.92 -11.17
CA PHE A 209 -6.70 4.44 -10.00
C PHE A 209 -7.46 4.32 -8.69
N ALA A 210 -8.78 4.33 -8.75
CA ALA A 210 -9.63 4.36 -7.56
C ALA A 210 -10.96 3.66 -7.78
N THR A 211 -11.51 3.12 -6.69
CA THR A 211 -12.84 2.51 -6.68
C THR A 211 -13.63 3.05 -5.49
N ASP A 212 -14.90 3.35 -5.69
CA ASP A 212 -15.82 3.71 -4.62
C ASP A 212 -16.24 2.45 -3.82
N LEU A 213 -15.64 2.25 -2.66
CA LEU A 213 -15.98 1.18 -1.73
C LEU A 213 -17.00 1.59 -0.66
N SER A 214 -17.68 2.74 -0.80
CA SER A 214 -18.61 3.28 0.22
C SER A 214 -19.72 2.30 0.62
N THR A 215 -20.06 1.35 -0.24
CA THR A 215 -21.06 0.30 0.01
C THR A 215 -20.46 -1.02 0.51
N ALA A 216 -19.14 -1.20 0.43
CA ALA A 216 -18.47 -2.43 0.83
C ALA A 216 -18.43 -2.60 2.36
N ALA A 217 -18.50 -3.85 2.85
CA ALA A 217 -18.49 -4.14 4.29
C ALA A 217 -17.21 -3.65 4.96
N CYS A 218 -16.04 -3.86 4.34
CA CYS A 218 -14.75 -3.40 4.86
C CYS A 218 -14.67 -1.87 4.98
N TRP A 219 -15.32 -1.12 4.07
CA TRP A 219 -15.39 0.34 4.22
C TRP A 219 -16.36 0.77 5.31
N ARG A 220 -17.53 0.13 5.41
CA ARG A 220 -18.60 0.53 6.34
C ARG A 220 -18.33 0.16 7.79
N SER A 221 -17.45 -0.79 8.04
CA SER A 221 -17.10 -1.22 9.39
C SER A 221 -16.53 -0.07 10.22
N ARG A 222 -17.03 0.08 11.43
CA ARG A 222 -16.56 1.04 12.43
C ARG A 222 -15.31 0.57 13.17
N ASP A 223 -14.95 -0.71 13.05
CA ASP A 223 -13.71 -1.24 13.63
C ASP A 223 -12.51 -0.86 12.81
N VAL A 224 -12.66 -0.56 11.52
CA VAL A 224 -11.63 0.06 10.68
C VAL A 224 -11.46 1.52 11.09
N LYS A 225 -10.38 1.80 11.83
CA LYS A 225 -10.06 3.14 12.36
C LYS A 225 -9.21 3.98 11.42
N LEU A 226 -8.40 3.31 10.61
CA LEU A 226 -7.48 3.93 9.66
C LEU A 226 -7.51 3.16 8.33
N TRP A 227 -7.55 3.89 7.23
CA TRP A 227 -7.23 3.39 5.90
C TRP A 227 -6.14 4.26 5.27
N ALA A 228 -4.99 3.67 5.00
CA ALA A 228 -3.88 4.34 4.35
C ALA A 228 -3.62 3.73 2.96
N PHE A 229 -3.34 4.58 1.97
CA PHE A 229 -3.13 4.14 0.60
C PHE A 229 -2.17 5.06 -0.18
N GLY A 230 -1.84 4.68 -1.42
CA GLY A 230 -0.94 5.36 -2.34
C GLY A 230 -1.57 5.63 -3.71
N HIS A 231 -0.77 5.46 -4.77
CA HIS A 231 -1.12 5.39 -6.18
C HIS A 231 -1.63 6.68 -6.85
N THR A 232 -2.38 7.52 -6.14
CA THR A 232 -3.00 8.72 -6.72
C THR A 232 -2.05 9.91 -6.84
N HIS A 233 -0.85 9.82 -6.28
CA HIS A 233 0.14 10.90 -6.17
C HIS A 233 -0.47 12.20 -5.61
N PHE A 234 -1.46 12.05 -4.72
CA PHE A 234 -2.14 13.16 -4.06
C PHE A 234 -2.26 12.92 -2.56
N ASN A 235 -1.78 13.86 -1.75
CA ASN A 235 -1.73 13.68 -0.31
C ASN A 235 -2.98 14.23 0.37
N CYS A 236 -3.55 13.40 1.25
CA CYS A 236 -4.72 13.75 2.04
C CYS A 236 -4.61 13.20 3.47
N ASP A 237 -5.40 13.80 4.37
CA ASP A 237 -5.56 13.34 5.75
C ASP A 237 -6.89 13.89 6.27
N PHE A 238 -7.90 13.05 6.34
CA PHE A 238 -9.23 13.45 6.78
C PHE A 238 -9.98 12.31 7.46
N THR A 239 -11.02 12.66 8.20
CA THR A 239 -11.95 11.69 8.75
C THR A 239 -13.15 11.55 7.81
N ASP A 240 -13.47 10.31 7.40
CA ASP A 240 -14.68 10.01 6.66
C ASP A 240 -15.90 10.21 7.56
N ALA A 241 -16.81 11.10 7.14
CA ALA A 241 -17.97 11.50 7.94
C ALA A 241 -18.99 10.35 8.15
N GLY A 242 -19.05 9.41 7.21
CA GLY A 242 -19.98 8.28 7.26
C GLY A 242 -19.59 7.20 8.27
N THR A 243 -18.30 6.95 8.42
CA THR A 243 -17.78 5.83 9.19
C THR A 243 -16.94 6.24 10.40
N GLY A 244 -16.42 7.48 10.40
CA GLY A 244 -15.51 7.98 11.43
C GLY A 244 -14.07 7.50 11.30
N LYS A 245 -13.73 6.71 10.24
CA LYS A 245 -12.33 6.30 10.01
C LYS A 245 -11.48 7.45 9.50
N ARG A 246 -10.22 7.43 9.85
CA ARG A 246 -9.22 8.33 9.26
C ARG A 246 -8.76 7.75 7.93
N VAL A 247 -8.73 8.58 6.90
CA VAL A 247 -8.24 8.27 5.55
C VAL A 247 -7.01 9.08 5.30
N VAL A 248 -5.89 8.44 4.95
CA VAL A 248 -4.60 9.12 4.88
C VAL A 248 -3.72 8.60 3.76
N THR A 249 -2.97 9.50 3.15
CA THR A 249 -1.92 9.21 2.19
C THR A 249 -0.64 9.95 2.54
N ASN A 250 0.51 9.45 2.12
CA ASN A 250 1.80 10.15 2.18
C ASN A 250 2.69 9.67 1.03
N GLN A 251 2.38 10.17 -0.15
CA GLN A 251 2.94 9.81 -1.44
C GLN A 251 3.98 10.84 -1.86
N ARG A 252 5.18 10.39 -2.25
CA ARG A 252 6.21 11.30 -2.77
C ARG A 252 5.93 11.72 -4.20
N GLY A 253 5.48 10.78 -5.03
CA GLY A 253 5.36 10.96 -6.47
C GLY A 253 6.70 10.87 -7.20
N TYR A 254 6.67 11.02 -8.51
CA TYR A 254 7.87 10.94 -9.35
C TYR A 254 8.87 12.05 -9.01
N TYR A 255 10.16 11.76 -9.18
CA TYR A 255 11.25 12.69 -8.85
C TYR A 255 11.08 14.10 -9.46
N PHE A 256 10.65 14.18 -10.73
CA PHE A 256 10.42 15.44 -11.43
C PHE A 256 8.99 15.99 -11.30
N SER A 257 8.10 15.28 -10.58
CA SER A 257 6.69 15.66 -10.37
C SER A 257 6.25 15.20 -9.00
N GLN A 258 6.86 15.78 -7.96
CA GLN A 258 6.57 15.38 -6.58
C GLN A 258 5.22 15.89 -6.13
N SER A 259 4.56 15.08 -5.30
CA SER A 259 3.30 15.42 -4.68
C SER A 259 3.48 16.47 -3.58
N GLU A 260 2.62 17.45 -3.54
CA GLU A 260 2.59 18.40 -2.43
C GLU A 260 2.25 17.68 -1.11
N GLY A 261 2.83 18.13 0.00
CA GLY A 261 2.52 17.63 1.33
C GLY A 261 3.15 16.28 1.68
N PHE A 262 4.13 15.78 0.90
CA PHE A 262 4.96 14.66 1.34
C PHE A 262 5.84 15.06 2.51
N ILE A 263 5.71 14.34 3.63
CA ILE A 263 6.39 14.66 4.92
C ILE A 263 6.76 13.37 5.68
N ASP A 264 7.38 13.50 6.84
CA ASP A 264 7.53 12.41 7.82
C ASP A 264 6.18 12.11 8.50
N LYS A 265 5.22 11.53 7.77
CA LYS A 265 3.84 11.31 8.23
C LYS A 265 3.77 10.15 9.24
N VAL A 266 3.34 10.46 10.45
CA VAL A 266 3.03 9.48 11.49
C VAL A 266 1.54 9.54 11.82
N VAL A 267 0.92 8.38 11.96
CA VAL A 267 -0.46 8.24 12.46
C VAL A 267 -0.45 7.44 13.75
N GLU A 268 -1.30 7.86 14.68
CA GLU A 268 -1.54 7.18 15.95
C GLU A 268 -2.89 6.47 15.91
N ILE A 269 -2.91 5.25 16.43
CA ILE A 269 -4.06 4.32 16.42
C ILE A 269 -4.36 3.92 17.86
#